data_0a46b11e6269ac0288703b1feb562b14
#
_entry.id   0a46b11e6269ac0288703b1feb562b14
#
_cell.length_a   1.000
_cell.length_b   1.000
_cell.length_c   1.000
_cell.angle_alpha   90.00
_cell.angle_beta   90.00
_cell.angle_gamma   90.00
#
_symmetry.space_group_name_H-M   'P 1'
#
loop_
_entity.id
_entity.type
_entity.pdbx_description
1 polymer ?
#
loop_
_entity_poly.entity_id
_entity_poly.type
_entity_poly.pdbx_seq_one_letter_code
_entity_poly.pdbx_strand_id
1 'polypeptide(L)'
;LKDETWRNLPPEELDHQLRETLHAVLQHLLETKIDPALPTIVAGHFSIEGAAYGSERQVMIGYDVVLPPSMFRHPAIDYVALGHIHKHQALGDGAPPIVYSGSVERVDFSEEDEPKGFCWVEVRRGDARWRFVELPARRFFTLSLDLRQAADPEMTAIAEIRRQADRIREAVVRARVRIRPEQAERLREARLREELEKAGAFSVSSLHIEREE
;
A
#
# COMPACT_ATOMS: atom_id res chain seq x y z
N LEU A 1 -9.45 19.61 15.07
CA LEU A 1 -9.79 20.79 14.26
C LEU A 1 -11.23 21.22 14.56
N LYS A 2 -11.47 21.82 15.75
CA LYS A 2 -12.79 22.35 16.13
C LYS A 2 -12.87 23.87 15.96
N ASP A 3 -11.81 24.49 15.48
CA ASP A 3 -11.75 25.93 15.31
C ASP A 3 -12.42 26.34 13.99
N GLU A 4 -13.42 27.20 14.05
CA GLU A 4 -14.16 27.69 12.87
C GLU A 4 -13.27 28.50 11.93
N THR A 5 -12.16 29.05 12.41
CA THR A 5 -11.18 29.79 11.61
C THR A 5 -10.54 28.96 10.53
N TRP A 6 -10.38 27.64 10.74
CA TRP A 6 -9.71 26.73 9.80
C TRP A 6 -10.64 26.21 8.71
N ARG A 7 -11.96 26.24 8.94
CA ARG A 7 -12.96 25.71 7.99
C ARG A 7 -13.07 26.50 6.70
N ASN A 8 -12.70 27.77 6.74
CA ASN A 8 -12.86 28.70 5.62
C ASN A 8 -11.53 29.04 4.93
N LEU A 9 -10.43 28.43 5.34
CA LEU A 9 -9.13 28.67 4.70
C LEU A 9 -9.08 28.03 3.31
N PRO A 10 -8.42 28.70 2.35
CA PRO A 10 -8.04 28.07 1.09
C PRO A 10 -7.20 26.80 1.37
N PRO A 11 -7.27 25.77 0.53
CA PRO A 11 -6.56 24.52 0.72
C PRO A 11 -5.05 24.66 0.99
N GLU A 12 -4.38 25.53 0.24
CA GLU A 12 -2.94 25.77 0.39
C GLU A 12 -2.58 26.42 1.74
N GLU A 13 -3.44 27.34 2.20
CA GLU A 13 -3.28 28.01 3.48
C GLU A 13 -3.52 27.04 4.64
N LEU A 14 -4.52 26.17 4.51
CA LEU A 14 -4.81 25.11 5.48
C LEU A 14 -3.64 24.14 5.60
N ASP A 15 -3.05 23.72 4.48
CA ASP A 15 -1.89 22.82 4.46
C ASP A 15 -0.69 23.47 5.16
N HIS A 16 -0.40 24.73 4.85
CA HIS A 16 0.66 25.49 5.51
C HIS A 16 0.45 25.57 7.01
N GLN A 17 -0.73 25.97 7.46
CA GLN A 17 -1.08 26.08 8.89
C GLN A 17 -0.98 24.74 9.63
N LEU A 18 -1.39 23.65 8.98
CA LEU A 18 -1.27 22.30 9.54
C LEU A 18 0.19 21.87 9.70
N ARG A 19 1.04 22.13 8.70
CA ARG A 19 2.48 21.86 8.77
C ARG A 19 3.16 22.62 9.89
N GLU A 20 2.90 23.94 9.98
CA GLU A 20 3.45 24.80 11.04
C GLU A 20 2.99 24.33 12.43
N THR A 21 1.72 23.98 12.57
CA THR A 21 1.18 23.49 13.84
C THR A 21 1.84 22.17 14.25
N LEU A 22 1.95 21.22 13.34
CA LEU A 22 2.60 19.93 13.60
C LEU A 22 4.08 20.11 13.94
N HIS A 23 4.77 21.02 13.23
CA HIS A 23 6.15 21.36 13.54
C HIS A 23 6.30 21.94 14.95
N ALA A 24 5.48 22.92 15.31
CA ALA A 24 5.49 23.53 16.63
C ALA A 24 5.19 22.51 17.75
N VAL A 25 4.24 21.60 17.52
CA VAL A 25 3.93 20.52 18.47
C VAL A 25 5.12 19.58 18.63
N LEU A 26 5.75 19.16 17.53
CA LEU A 26 6.93 18.29 17.59
C LEU A 26 8.08 18.97 18.34
N GLN A 27 8.40 20.23 18.04
CA GLN A 27 9.44 20.98 18.73
C GLN A 27 9.14 21.09 20.24
N HIS A 28 7.91 21.47 20.59
CA HIS A 28 7.50 21.55 21.99
C HIS A 28 7.68 20.21 22.73
N LEU A 29 7.32 19.09 22.11
CA LEU A 29 7.50 17.76 22.70
C LEU A 29 8.98 17.42 22.88
N LEU A 30 9.82 17.71 21.88
CA LEU A 30 11.26 17.47 21.94
C LEU A 30 11.95 18.31 23.03
N GLU A 31 11.48 19.53 23.26
CA GLU A 31 12.05 20.42 24.29
C GLU A 31 11.58 20.10 25.70
N THR A 32 10.36 19.63 25.89
CA THR A 32 9.71 19.58 27.21
C THR A 32 9.39 18.17 27.72
N LYS A 33 9.37 17.16 26.86
CA LYS A 33 8.87 15.83 27.22
C LYS A 33 9.90 14.71 27.09
N ILE A 34 11.04 14.95 26.46
CA ILE A 34 12.06 13.90 26.29
C ILE A 34 13.14 14.01 27.38
N ASP A 35 13.67 12.84 27.74
CA ASP A 35 14.92 12.76 28.52
C ASP A 35 16.07 12.57 27.51
N PRO A 36 17.03 13.51 27.40
CA PRO A 36 18.11 13.43 26.44
C PRO A 36 19.06 12.23 26.64
N ALA A 37 18.99 11.56 27.77
CA ALA A 37 19.77 10.35 28.07
C ALA A 37 19.11 9.08 27.50
N LEU A 38 17.82 9.14 27.15
CA LEU A 38 17.05 8.01 26.66
C LEU A 38 16.90 8.05 25.13
N PRO A 39 16.78 6.88 24.45
CA PRO A 39 16.47 6.85 23.04
C PRO A 39 15.07 7.41 22.78
N THR A 40 14.94 8.21 21.74
CA THR A 40 13.68 8.86 21.35
C THR A 40 13.18 8.34 20.01
N ILE A 41 11.95 7.84 20.00
CA ILE A 41 11.24 7.41 18.79
C ILE A 41 10.06 8.35 18.56
N VAL A 42 9.97 8.88 17.33
CA VAL A 42 8.77 9.58 16.86
C VAL A 42 7.92 8.58 16.09
N ALA A 43 6.68 8.37 16.54
CA ALA A 43 5.72 7.54 15.83
C ALA A 43 4.57 8.40 15.29
N GLY A 44 4.18 8.17 14.03
CA GLY A 44 3.13 8.94 13.40
C GLY A 44 2.45 8.24 12.23
N HIS A 45 1.31 8.81 11.80
CA HIS A 45 0.50 8.30 10.70
C HIS A 45 0.21 9.45 9.74
N PHE A 46 1.12 9.71 8.82
CA PHE A 46 1.07 10.83 7.87
C PHE A 46 2.00 10.60 6.68
N SER A 47 1.81 11.40 5.66
CA SER A 47 2.63 11.40 4.45
C SER A 47 3.90 12.22 4.62
N ILE A 48 5.00 11.70 4.08
CA ILE A 48 6.28 12.40 4.02
C ILE A 48 6.64 12.64 2.54
N GLU A 49 7.18 13.80 2.27
CA GLU A 49 7.66 14.18 0.94
C GLU A 49 8.72 13.19 0.44
N GLY A 50 8.56 12.75 -0.83
CA GLY A 50 9.43 11.75 -1.43
C GLY A 50 9.03 10.29 -1.19
N ALA A 51 7.99 10.03 -0.40
CA ALA A 51 7.47 8.67 -0.23
C ALA A 51 6.74 8.17 -1.48
N ALA A 52 6.94 6.89 -1.81
CA ALA A 52 6.21 6.21 -2.87
C ALA A 52 4.88 5.67 -2.34
N TYR A 53 3.78 6.14 -2.91
CA TYR A 53 2.44 5.69 -2.57
C TYR A 53 2.05 4.45 -3.36
N GLY A 54 1.20 3.59 -2.79
CA GLY A 54 0.45 2.56 -3.47
C GLY A 54 -0.95 3.04 -3.87
N SER A 55 -1.94 2.15 -3.72
CA SER A 55 -3.36 2.45 -3.99
C SER A 55 -4.01 3.39 -2.98
N GLU A 56 -3.45 3.51 -1.79
CA GLU A 56 -3.94 4.42 -0.76
C GLU A 56 -4.14 5.84 -1.29
N ARG A 57 -3.32 6.29 -2.25
CA ARG A 57 -3.48 7.58 -2.92
C ARG A 57 -4.83 7.75 -3.62
N GLN A 58 -5.42 6.67 -4.12
CA GLN A 58 -6.72 6.70 -4.83
C GLN A 58 -7.92 6.73 -3.87
N VAL A 59 -7.72 6.29 -2.62
CA VAL A 59 -8.76 6.18 -1.60
C VAL A 59 -8.71 7.34 -0.61
N MET A 60 -7.68 8.17 -0.66
CA MET A 60 -7.55 9.36 0.18
C MET A 60 -8.67 10.36 -0.13
N ILE A 61 -9.73 10.30 0.66
CA ILE A 61 -10.83 11.27 0.62
C ILE A 61 -10.44 12.44 1.51
N GLY A 62 -10.04 13.56 0.90
CA GLY A 62 -9.71 14.79 1.63
C GLY A 62 -8.27 15.26 1.47
N TYR A 63 -7.87 16.15 2.35
CA TYR A 63 -6.53 16.72 2.39
C TYR A 63 -5.55 15.78 3.12
N ASP A 64 -4.52 15.35 2.40
CA ASP A 64 -3.37 14.70 2.99
C ASP A 64 -2.25 15.72 3.18
N VAL A 65 -1.86 15.95 4.42
CA VAL A 65 -0.75 16.85 4.75
C VAL A 65 0.55 16.11 4.53
N VAL A 66 1.29 16.53 3.52
CA VAL A 66 2.61 15.98 3.22
C VAL A 66 3.68 16.77 3.97
N LEU A 67 4.37 16.13 4.91
CA LEU A 67 5.38 16.76 5.75
C LEU A 67 6.78 16.62 5.12
N PRO A 68 7.66 17.64 5.24
CA PRO A 68 9.03 17.50 4.77
C PRO A 68 9.85 16.59 5.71
N PRO A 69 10.74 15.73 5.17
CA PRO A 69 11.61 14.87 6.00
C PRO A 69 12.50 15.68 6.96
N SER A 70 12.85 16.91 6.61
CA SER A 70 13.65 17.81 7.44
C SER A 70 13.03 18.09 8.80
N MET A 71 11.71 18.03 8.92
CA MET A 71 11.00 18.20 10.18
C MET A 71 11.43 17.19 11.25
N PHE A 72 11.82 15.99 10.84
CA PHE A 72 12.20 14.88 11.71
C PHE A 72 13.72 14.74 11.89
N ARG A 73 14.52 15.57 11.20
CA ARG A 73 15.98 15.55 11.29
C ARG A 73 16.48 16.39 12.47
N HIS A 74 16.22 15.86 13.67
CA HIS A 74 16.60 16.52 14.91
C HIS A 74 17.54 15.61 15.74
N PRO A 75 18.63 16.15 16.35
CA PRO A 75 19.61 15.35 17.09
C PRO A 75 19.03 14.55 18.26
N ALA A 76 17.88 14.97 18.79
CA ALA A 76 17.20 14.25 19.86
C ALA A 76 16.36 13.05 19.38
N ILE A 77 16.13 12.90 18.08
CA ILE A 77 15.34 11.78 17.51
C ILE A 77 16.30 10.70 17.04
N ASP A 78 16.08 9.47 17.48
CA ASP A 78 16.90 8.32 17.09
C ASP A 78 16.24 7.47 15.99
N TYR A 79 14.90 7.46 15.92
CA TYR A 79 14.14 6.71 14.90
C TYR A 79 12.77 7.34 14.65
N VAL A 80 12.31 7.30 13.39
CA VAL A 80 10.96 7.74 13.00
C VAL A 80 10.19 6.58 12.43
N ALA A 81 9.17 6.13 13.17
CA ALA A 81 8.29 5.02 12.80
C ALA A 81 6.99 5.54 12.17
N LEU A 82 6.77 5.26 10.90
CA LEU A 82 5.64 5.78 10.16
C LEU A 82 4.66 4.69 9.76
N GLY A 83 3.37 4.99 9.92
CA GLY A 83 2.24 4.33 9.27
C GLY A 83 1.67 5.18 8.14
N HIS A 84 0.50 4.83 7.63
CA HIS A 84 -0.22 5.43 6.52
C HIS A 84 0.09 4.80 5.17
N ILE A 85 1.34 4.80 4.72
CA ILE A 85 1.73 4.21 3.43
C ILE A 85 1.94 2.70 3.60
N HIS A 86 1.23 1.91 2.79
CA HIS A 86 1.22 0.45 2.88
C HIS A 86 2.48 -0.21 2.31
N LYS A 87 3.24 0.53 1.50
CA LYS A 87 4.51 0.07 0.96
C LYS A 87 5.63 0.29 1.97
N HIS A 88 6.32 -0.79 2.36
CA HIS A 88 7.54 -0.69 3.16
C HIS A 88 8.62 0.11 2.42
N GLN A 89 9.15 1.14 3.07
CA GLN A 89 10.23 1.98 2.52
C GLN A 89 10.93 2.80 3.61
N ALA A 90 12.20 3.11 3.38
CA ALA A 90 12.95 4.10 4.14
C ALA A 90 13.15 5.36 3.31
N LEU A 91 13.09 6.53 3.94
CA LEU A 91 13.22 7.82 3.27
C LEU A 91 14.61 8.43 3.48
N GLY A 92 15.42 8.41 2.41
CA GLY A 92 16.78 8.94 2.39
C GLY A 92 17.75 8.16 3.30
N ASP A 93 19.03 8.48 3.17
CA ASP A 93 20.12 7.78 3.88
C ASP A 93 20.60 8.53 5.15
N GLY A 94 19.84 9.53 5.58
CA GLY A 94 20.23 10.38 6.73
C GLY A 94 19.74 9.86 8.08
N ALA A 95 20.38 10.34 9.14
CA ALA A 95 19.94 10.13 10.51
C ALA A 95 18.97 11.23 10.97
N PRO A 96 17.93 10.88 11.76
CA PRO A 96 17.51 9.53 12.11
C PRO A 96 16.90 8.80 10.91
N PRO A 97 16.86 7.44 10.90
CA PRO A 97 16.10 6.68 9.91
C PRO A 97 14.60 7.04 9.97
N ILE A 98 14.01 7.31 8.81
CA ILE A 98 12.57 7.60 8.65
C ILE A 98 11.97 6.43 7.86
N VAL A 99 11.14 5.61 8.50
CA VAL A 99 10.74 4.32 7.93
C VAL A 99 9.24 4.11 8.01
N TYR A 100 8.63 3.82 6.87
CA TYR A 100 7.31 3.22 6.77
C TYR A 100 7.42 1.71 6.92
N SER A 101 6.75 1.15 7.92
CA SER A 101 6.73 -0.31 8.10
C SER A 101 5.96 -1.03 6.99
N GLY A 102 5.09 -0.32 6.30
CA GLY A 102 4.13 -0.91 5.38
C GLY A 102 2.94 -1.54 6.09
N SER A 103 2.19 -2.38 5.39
CA SER A 103 1.07 -3.15 5.94
C SER A 103 1.42 -4.61 6.14
N VAL A 104 0.75 -5.28 7.09
CA VAL A 104 0.94 -6.72 7.38
C VAL A 104 0.18 -7.61 6.40
N GLU A 105 -0.81 -7.05 5.70
CA GLU A 105 -1.61 -7.72 4.68
C GLU A 105 -1.80 -6.82 3.46
N ARG A 106 -2.13 -7.42 2.31
CA ARG A 106 -2.52 -6.68 1.10
C ARG A 106 -3.95 -6.18 1.22
N VAL A 107 -4.17 -4.94 0.83
CA VAL A 107 -5.50 -4.30 0.84
C VAL A 107 -6.12 -4.35 -0.55
N ASP A 108 -5.32 -4.23 -1.60
CA ASP A 108 -5.78 -4.31 -2.98
C ASP A 108 -4.74 -4.87 -3.96
N PHE A 109 -5.11 -4.91 -5.25
CA PHE A 109 -4.30 -5.51 -6.30
C PHE A 109 -3.11 -4.64 -6.76
N SER A 110 -2.98 -3.40 -6.35
CA SER A 110 -1.78 -2.61 -6.61
C SER A 110 -0.60 -3.08 -5.76
N GLU A 111 -0.91 -3.78 -4.66
CA GLU A 111 0.05 -4.33 -3.72
C GLU A 111 0.39 -5.81 -4.00
N GLU A 112 -0.06 -6.36 -5.15
CA GLU A 112 0.08 -7.78 -5.54
C GLU A 112 1.53 -8.28 -5.39
N ASP A 113 2.50 -7.47 -5.84
CA ASP A 113 3.92 -7.82 -5.86
C ASP A 113 4.70 -7.25 -4.66
N GLU A 114 4.02 -6.60 -3.71
CA GLU A 114 4.69 -6.00 -2.55
C GLU A 114 4.90 -7.03 -1.44
N PRO A 115 6.10 -7.08 -0.81
CA PRO A 115 6.29 -7.81 0.43
C PRO A 115 5.50 -7.13 1.55
N LYS A 116 4.87 -7.94 2.40
CA LYS A 116 4.10 -7.49 3.55
C LYS A 116 4.76 -7.95 4.84
N GLY A 117 4.71 -7.11 5.88
CA GLY A 117 5.43 -7.44 7.10
C GLY A 117 5.47 -6.27 8.08
N PHE A 118 6.52 -6.27 8.89
CA PHE A 118 6.76 -5.23 9.89
C PHE A 118 8.25 -4.93 10.03
N CYS A 119 8.58 -3.80 10.65
CA CYS A 119 9.95 -3.46 10.99
C CYS A 119 10.29 -3.91 12.42
N TRP A 120 11.35 -4.71 12.54
CA TRP A 120 12.02 -4.94 13.81
C TRP A 120 13.09 -3.87 14.02
N VAL A 121 13.00 -3.15 15.14
CA VAL A 121 13.87 -1.98 15.40
C VAL A 121 14.58 -2.15 16.73
N GLU A 122 15.88 -1.91 16.73
CA GLU A 122 16.72 -1.80 17.92
C GLU A 122 17.24 -0.38 18.03
N VAL A 123 16.83 0.34 19.07
CA VAL A 123 17.15 1.75 19.26
C VAL A 123 18.01 1.95 20.50
N ARG A 124 19.08 2.69 20.34
CA ARG A 124 19.91 3.25 21.41
C ARG A 124 20.06 4.74 21.16
N ARG A 125 20.42 5.48 22.20
CA ARG A 125 20.67 6.91 22.01
C ARG A 125 21.81 7.13 21.01
N GLY A 126 21.51 7.85 19.92
CA GLY A 126 22.43 8.11 18.81
C GLY A 126 22.62 6.98 17.81
N ASP A 127 21.96 5.82 17.99
CA ASP A 127 22.05 4.69 17.05
C ASP A 127 20.70 3.97 16.95
N ALA A 128 20.23 3.74 15.73
CA ALA A 128 19.05 2.93 15.46
C ALA A 128 19.32 1.96 14.29
N ARG A 129 19.02 0.70 14.51
CA ARG A 129 19.11 -0.37 13.49
C ARG A 129 17.74 -0.93 13.29
N TRP A 130 17.39 -1.15 12.05
CA TRP A 130 16.11 -1.74 11.70
C TRP A 130 16.25 -2.75 10.57
N ARG A 131 15.32 -3.67 10.51
CA ARG A 131 15.18 -4.63 9.41
C ARG A 131 13.71 -4.92 9.17
N PHE A 132 13.35 -5.09 7.91
CA PHE A 132 12.03 -5.56 7.54
C PHE A 132 11.93 -7.07 7.78
N VAL A 133 10.82 -7.49 8.39
CA VAL A 133 10.49 -8.89 8.63
C VAL A 133 9.25 -9.22 7.81
N GLU A 134 9.45 -9.96 6.72
CA GLU A 134 8.36 -10.36 5.86
C GLU A 134 7.46 -11.40 6.54
N LEU A 135 6.16 -11.25 6.34
CA LEU A 135 5.13 -12.16 6.81
C LEU A 135 4.51 -12.93 5.62
N PRO A 136 4.01 -14.15 5.84
CA PRO A 136 3.29 -14.91 4.82
C PRO A 136 1.88 -14.34 4.59
N ALA A 137 1.80 -13.11 4.09
CA ALA A 137 0.55 -12.43 3.77
C ALA A 137 -0.18 -13.14 2.63
N ARG A 138 -1.53 -13.07 2.64
CA ARG A 138 -2.34 -13.66 1.58
C ARG A 138 -1.98 -13.09 0.23
N ARG A 139 -1.77 -13.97 -0.74
CA ARG A 139 -1.43 -13.56 -2.11
C ARG A 139 -2.63 -12.96 -2.81
N PHE A 140 -2.41 -11.89 -3.54
CA PHE A 140 -3.29 -11.41 -4.59
C PHE A 140 -2.71 -11.90 -5.92
N PHE A 141 -3.58 -12.26 -6.86
CA PHE A 141 -3.14 -12.77 -8.15
C PHE A 141 -4.04 -12.26 -9.28
N THR A 142 -3.44 -11.54 -10.22
CA THR A 142 -4.12 -11.10 -11.44
C THR A 142 -3.87 -12.10 -12.57
N LEU A 143 -4.91 -12.84 -12.93
CA LEU A 143 -4.93 -13.71 -14.11
C LEU A 143 -5.28 -12.87 -15.33
N SER A 144 -4.34 -12.65 -16.24
CA SER A 144 -4.55 -11.92 -17.49
C SER A 144 -4.57 -12.91 -18.67
N LEU A 145 -5.68 -12.96 -19.41
CA LEU A 145 -5.89 -13.85 -20.54
C LEU A 145 -6.20 -13.03 -21.80
N ASP A 146 -5.42 -13.20 -22.85
CA ASP A 146 -5.75 -12.70 -24.19
C ASP A 146 -6.25 -13.89 -25.05
N LEU A 147 -7.55 -13.94 -25.26
CA LEU A 147 -8.23 -15.03 -25.96
C LEU A 147 -8.69 -14.64 -27.36
N ARG A 148 -8.34 -13.46 -27.85
CA ARG A 148 -8.79 -12.96 -29.17
C ARG A 148 -8.43 -13.87 -30.32
N GLN A 149 -7.35 -14.63 -30.22
CA GLN A 149 -6.94 -15.61 -31.24
C GLN A 149 -7.38 -17.05 -30.92
N ALA A 150 -8.08 -17.26 -29.78
CA ALA A 150 -8.52 -18.61 -29.42
C ALA A 150 -9.68 -19.10 -30.26
N ALA A 151 -9.55 -20.30 -30.83
CA ALA A 151 -10.63 -20.97 -31.56
C ALA A 151 -11.79 -21.30 -30.61
N ASP A 152 -11.50 -21.71 -29.39
CA ASP A 152 -12.44 -21.90 -28.29
C ASP A 152 -11.99 -21.11 -27.08
N PRO A 153 -12.54 -19.91 -26.83
CA PRO A 153 -12.11 -19.05 -25.76
C PRO A 153 -12.38 -19.63 -24.36
N GLU A 154 -13.50 -20.32 -24.16
CA GLU A 154 -13.84 -20.92 -22.87
C GLU A 154 -12.89 -22.06 -22.50
N MET A 155 -12.66 -22.99 -23.41
CA MET A 155 -11.75 -24.11 -23.16
C MET A 155 -10.31 -23.65 -23.00
N THR A 156 -9.88 -22.64 -23.74
CA THR A 156 -8.54 -22.06 -23.62
C THR A 156 -8.37 -21.37 -22.23
N ALA A 157 -9.37 -20.60 -21.78
CA ALA A 157 -9.36 -19.99 -20.46
C ALA A 157 -9.29 -21.05 -19.35
N ILE A 158 -10.09 -22.10 -19.43
CA ILE A 158 -10.08 -23.19 -18.45
C ILE A 158 -8.71 -23.89 -18.41
N ALA A 159 -8.11 -24.17 -19.56
CA ALA A 159 -6.78 -24.76 -19.61
C ALA A 159 -5.73 -23.87 -18.94
N GLU A 160 -5.81 -22.56 -19.15
CA GLU A 160 -4.90 -21.60 -18.56
C GLU A 160 -5.09 -21.47 -17.04
N ILE A 161 -6.34 -21.45 -16.55
CA ILE A 161 -6.64 -21.48 -15.12
C ILE A 161 -6.00 -22.70 -14.45
N ARG A 162 -6.16 -23.89 -15.08
CA ARG A 162 -5.57 -25.13 -14.56
C ARG A 162 -4.04 -25.11 -14.57
N ARG A 163 -3.45 -24.54 -15.62
CA ARG A 163 -1.99 -24.38 -15.72
C ARG A 163 -1.43 -23.49 -14.61
N GLN A 164 -2.20 -22.49 -14.17
CA GLN A 164 -1.80 -21.56 -13.12
C GLN A 164 -2.38 -21.89 -11.72
N ALA A 165 -2.87 -23.11 -11.51
CA ALA A 165 -3.54 -23.53 -10.29
C ALA A 165 -2.70 -23.28 -9.03
N ASP A 166 -1.38 -23.46 -9.08
CA ASP A 166 -0.49 -23.23 -7.94
C ASP A 166 -0.40 -21.75 -7.52
N ARG A 167 -0.56 -20.82 -8.47
CA ARG A 167 -0.62 -19.39 -8.20
C ARG A 167 -2.00 -18.96 -7.70
N ILE A 168 -3.05 -19.64 -8.16
CA ILE A 168 -4.45 -19.39 -7.82
C ILE A 168 -4.78 -19.90 -6.41
N ARG A 169 -4.21 -21.03 -6.03
CA ARG A 169 -4.49 -21.69 -4.75
C ARG A 169 -4.27 -20.73 -3.58
N GLU A 170 -5.28 -20.60 -2.70
CA GLU A 170 -5.28 -19.74 -1.53
C GLU A 170 -5.08 -18.24 -1.82
N ALA A 171 -5.16 -17.81 -3.08
CA ALA A 171 -5.04 -16.41 -3.47
C ALA A 171 -6.41 -15.72 -3.58
N VAL A 172 -6.41 -14.40 -3.36
CA VAL A 172 -7.49 -13.52 -3.85
C VAL A 172 -7.22 -13.27 -5.33
N VAL A 173 -8.13 -13.71 -6.21
CA VAL A 173 -7.92 -13.69 -7.66
C VAL A 173 -8.75 -12.61 -8.33
N ARG A 174 -8.11 -11.85 -9.22
CA ARG A 174 -8.74 -10.99 -10.20
C ARG A 174 -8.46 -11.56 -11.60
N ALA A 175 -9.48 -11.78 -12.44
CA ALA A 175 -9.29 -12.19 -13.81
C ALA A 175 -9.62 -11.04 -14.78
N ARG A 176 -8.70 -10.80 -15.73
CA ARG A 176 -8.86 -9.87 -16.85
C ARG A 176 -8.77 -10.67 -18.13
N VAL A 177 -9.85 -10.69 -18.89
CA VAL A 177 -9.98 -11.55 -20.08
C VAL A 177 -10.29 -10.66 -21.28
N ARG A 178 -9.46 -10.72 -22.32
CA ARG A 178 -9.67 -10.03 -23.58
C ARG A 178 -10.20 -11.01 -24.61
N ILE A 179 -11.31 -10.64 -25.25
CA ILE A 179 -11.96 -11.41 -26.31
C ILE A 179 -12.36 -10.49 -27.46
N ARG A 180 -12.64 -11.08 -28.61
CA ARG A 180 -13.34 -10.39 -29.70
C ARG A 180 -14.83 -10.33 -29.41
N PRO A 181 -15.59 -9.35 -29.97
CA PRO A 181 -17.04 -9.25 -29.78
C PRO A 181 -17.80 -10.52 -30.14
N GLU A 182 -17.41 -11.18 -31.22
CA GLU A 182 -18.05 -12.43 -31.72
C GLU A 182 -17.80 -13.66 -30.82
N GLN A 183 -16.85 -13.58 -29.92
CA GLN A 183 -16.55 -14.65 -28.95
C GLN A 183 -17.40 -14.53 -27.65
N ALA A 184 -18.11 -13.42 -27.47
CA ALA A 184 -18.80 -13.12 -26.20
C ALA A 184 -19.82 -14.17 -25.78
N GLU A 185 -20.58 -14.73 -26.74
CA GLU A 185 -21.57 -15.79 -26.50
C GLU A 185 -20.94 -17.16 -26.17
N ARG A 186 -19.65 -17.33 -26.49
CA ARG A 186 -18.90 -18.57 -26.32
C ARG A 186 -18.05 -18.59 -25.02
N LEU A 187 -18.13 -17.53 -24.19
CA LEU A 187 -17.41 -17.43 -22.96
C LEU A 187 -18.38 -17.10 -21.81
N ARG A 188 -18.60 -18.07 -20.93
CA ARG A 188 -19.49 -17.91 -19.77
C ARG A 188 -18.72 -17.55 -18.54
N GLU A 189 -18.94 -16.34 -18.01
CA GLU A 189 -18.29 -15.86 -16.78
C GLU A 189 -18.45 -16.82 -15.60
N ALA A 190 -19.67 -17.36 -15.43
CA ALA A 190 -19.97 -18.30 -14.35
C ALA A 190 -19.08 -19.56 -14.42
N ARG A 191 -18.77 -20.02 -15.64
CA ARG A 191 -17.91 -21.19 -15.84
C ARG A 191 -16.45 -20.91 -15.46
N LEU A 192 -15.94 -19.73 -15.80
CA LEU A 192 -14.60 -19.33 -15.40
C LEU A 192 -14.49 -19.17 -13.89
N ARG A 193 -15.49 -18.58 -13.26
CA ARG A 193 -15.54 -18.45 -11.81
C ARG A 193 -15.51 -19.81 -11.11
N GLU A 194 -16.34 -20.74 -11.57
CA GLU A 194 -16.35 -22.11 -11.05
C GLU A 194 -14.98 -22.81 -11.19
N GLU A 195 -14.28 -22.64 -12.31
CA GLU A 195 -12.96 -23.24 -12.51
C GLU A 195 -11.87 -22.57 -11.64
N LEU A 196 -11.95 -21.27 -11.40
CA LEU A 196 -11.07 -20.58 -10.44
C LEU A 196 -11.28 -21.09 -9.02
N GLU A 197 -12.53 -21.29 -8.60
CA GLU A 197 -12.87 -21.87 -7.30
C GLU A 197 -12.38 -23.32 -7.19
N LYS A 198 -12.54 -24.14 -8.22
CA LYS A 198 -12.00 -25.52 -8.29
C LYS A 198 -10.46 -25.54 -8.25
N ALA A 199 -9.80 -24.53 -8.80
CA ALA A 199 -8.36 -24.37 -8.70
C ALA A 199 -7.89 -23.96 -7.28
N GLY A 200 -8.83 -23.73 -6.36
CA GLY A 200 -8.56 -23.43 -4.95
C GLY A 200 -8.36 -21.96 -4.65
N ALA A 201 -8.90 -21.05 -5.47
CA ALA A 201 -8.91 -19.62 -5.14
C ALA A 201 -9.56 -19.38 -3.77
N PHE A 202 -8.93 -18.57 -2.92
CA PHE A 202 -9.54 -18.15 -1.66
C PHE A 202 -10.79 -17.31 -1.92
N SER A 203 -10.70 -16.40 -2.89
CA SER A 203 -11.81 -15.57 -3.33
C SER A 203 -11.57 -15.12 -4.77
N VAL A 204 -12.63 -15.02 -5.57
CA VAL A 204 -12.63 -14.38 -6.87
C VAL A 204 -13.22 -12.99 -6.74
N SER A 205 -12.34 -12.00 -6.59
CA SER A 205 -12.70 -10.60 -6.33
C SER A 205 -13.42 -9.97 -7.51
N SER A 206 -12.87 -10.14 -8.73
CA SER A 206 -13.50 -9.65 -9.96
C SER A 206 -13.13 -10.50 -11.15
N LEU A 207 -14.05 -10.57 -12.12
CA LEU A 207 -13.82 -11.14 -13.42
C LEU A 207 -14.30 -10.11 -14.46
N HIS A 208 -13.33 -9.53 -15.18
CA HIS A 208 -13.57 -8.47 -16.13
C HIS A 208 -13.30 -8.99 -17.56
N ILE A 209 -14.32 -8.95 -18.41
CA ILE A 209 -14.22 -9.37 -19.80
C ILE A 209 -14.24 -8.12 -20.69
N GLU A 210 -13.10 -7.82 -21.27
CA GLU A 210 -12.90 -6.73 -22.22
C GLU A 210 -13.15 -7.25 -23.64
N ARG A 211 -13.99 -6.52 -24.39
CA ARG A 211 -14.30 -6.83 -25.80
C ARG A 211 -13.52 -5.85 -26.67
N GLU A 212 -12.49 -6.33 -27.32
CA GLU A 212 -11.60 -5.54 -28.18
C GLU A 212 -11.58 -6.14 -29.59
N GLU A 213 -11.52 -5.28 -30.62
CA GLU A 213 -11.39 -5.69 -32.02
C GLU A 213 -10.01 -6.31 -32.36
#